data_ae0fe52dcbdee6a7fc81213c754ad1ea
#
_entry.id   ae0fe52dcbdee6a7fc81213c754ad1ea
#
_cell.length_a   1.000
_cell.length_b   1.000
_cell.length_c   1.000
_cell.angle_alpha   90.00
_cell.angle_beta   90.00
_cell.angle_gamma   90.00
#
_symmetry.space_group_name_H-M   'P 1'
#
loop_
_entity.id
_entity.type
_entity.pdbx_description
1 polymer ?
#
loop_
_entity_poly.entity_id
_entity_poly.type
_entity_poly.pdbx_seq_one_letter_code
_entity_poly.pdbx_strand_id
1 'polypeptide(L)'
;MVNKTRDQLKILLLQIRDDQKVRKEEHESFAKYSELELNQIDILNVFDKPNFSTDVLNGYDALYVGGASEANVLEPEIYPFIKDSVGLIKFAGENAIPTFASCFGFQLAVLAFNGVIKSKDADYEMGSIPIKTTNLANIDPVFKGVKSGFYALSVHQQYADDLPENLDLLAYTQQCLHSFKLRDKPLWAFQFHPEVDRA
;
A
#
# COMPACT_ATOMS: atom_id res chain seq x y z
N MET A 1 -12.51 -1.89 -22.26
CA MET A 1 -12.82 -1.33 -20.92
C MET A 1 -13.78 -0.17 -21.13
N VAL A 2 -14.92 -0.15 -20.45
CA VAL A 2 -15.84 1.02 -20.45
C VAL A 2 -15.09 2.13 -19.69
N ASN A 3 -14.92 3.30 -20.32
CA ASN A 3 -14.34 4.46 -19.61
C ASN A 3 -15.33 4.92 -18.55
N LYS A 4 -15.10 4.54 -17.30
CA LYS A 4 -15.82 5.05 -16.15
C LYS A 4 -15.34 6.46 -15.81
N THR A 5 -16.27 7.32 -15.43
CA THR A 5 -15.95 8.61 -14.80
C THR A 5 -15.61 8.38 -13.33
N ARG A 6 -14.96 9.35 -12.67
CA ARG A 6 -14.50 9.22 -11.27
C ARG A 6 -15.65 8.84 -10.32
N ASP A 7 -16.81 9.42 -10.49
CA ASP A 7 -18.03 9.18 -9.70
C ASP A 7 -18.61 7.75 -9.86
N GLN A 8 -18.17 7.02 -10.89
CA GLN A 8 -18.59 5.64 -11.16
C GLN A 8 -17.59 4.59 -10.64
N LEU A 9 -16.45 5.04 -10.10
CA LEU A 9 -15.44 4.12 -9.57
C LEU A 9 -15.91 3.50 -8.25
N LYS A 10 -15.61 2.21 -8.10
CA LYS A 10 -15.78 1.46 -6.85
C LYS A 10 -14.46 0.87 -6.42
N ILE A 11 -14.05 1.17 -5.21
CA ILE A 11 -12.76 0.78 -4.65
C ILE A 11 -13.00 -0.18 -3.49
N LEU A 12 -12.19 -1.23 -3.40
CA LEU A 12 -12.10 -2.03 -2.19
C LEU A 12 -10.90 -1.55 -1.37
N LEU A 13 -11.14 -1.15 -0.13
CA LEU A 13 -10.09 -0.89 0.85
C LEU A 13 -9.89 -2.14 1.72
N LEU A 14 -8.75 -2.82 1.55
CA LEU A 14 -8.26 -3.81 2.50
C LEU A 14 -7.72 -3.06 3.71
N GLN A 15 -8.50 -3.01 4.77
CA GLN A 15 -8.20 -2.23 5.98
C GLN A 15 -7.62 -3.11 7.07
N ILE A 16 -6.42 -2.75 7.56
CA ILE A 16 -5.68 -3.48 8.60
C ILE A 16 -5.62 -2.62 9.87
N ARG A 17 -6.79 -2.36 10.45
CA ARG A 17 -6.97 -1.55 11.67
C ARG A 17 -7.94 -2.23 12.62
N ASP A 18 -7.58 -2.32 13.91
CA ASP A 18 -8.48 -2.84 14.93
C ASP A 18 -9.26 -1.72 15.64
N ASP A 19 -8.61 -0.59 15.93
CA ASP A 19 -9.24 0.55 16.58
C ASP A 19 -10.29 1.23 15.70
N GLN A 20 -11.52 1.38 16.20
CA GLN A 20 -12.66 1.93 15.46
C GLN A 20 -12.45 3.39 15.00
N LYS A 21 -11.76 4.20 15.80
CA LYS A 21 -11.46 5.58 15.44
C LYS A 21 -10.47 5.64 14.29
N VAL A 22 -9.42 4.84 14.36
CA VAL A 22 -8.40 4.73 13.30
C VAL A 22 -9.00 4.17 12.01
N ARG A 23 -9.92 3.20 12.09
CA ARG A 23 -10.68 2.70 10.93
C ARG A 23 -11.38 3.82 10.18
N LYS A 24 -12.09 4.67 10.91
CA LYS A 24 -12.81 5.80 10.34
C LYS A 24 -11.87 6.83 9.73
N GLU A 25 -10.84 7.23 10.47
CA GLU A 25 -9.85 8.20 10.02
C GLU A 25 -9.12 7.74 8.75
N GLU A 26 -8.74 6.46 8.67
CA GLU A 26 -8.12 5.89 7.47
C GLU A 26 -9.06 5.91 6.27
N HIS A 27 -10.33 5.54 6.44
CA HIS A 27 -11.33 5.58 5.36
C HIS A 27 -11.53 7.02 4.83
N GLU A 28 -11.70 7.99 5.74
CA GLU A 28 -11.83 9.41 5.40
C GLU A 28 -10.58 9.94 4.68
N SER A 29 -9.40 9.49 5.11
CA SER A 29 -8.12 9.87 4.51
C SER A 29 -7.99 9.34 3.09
N PHE A 30 -8.26 8.07 2.86
CA PHE A 30 -8.27 7.49 1.51
C PHE A 30 -9.28 8.20 0.59
N ALA A 31 -10.49 8.46 1.05
CA ALA A 31 -11.50 9.18 0.27
C ALA A 31 -11.03 10.60 -0.09
N LYS A 32 -10.53 11.35 0.89
CA LYS A 32 -10.03 12.72 0.72
C LYS A 32 -8.91 12.81 -0.33
N TYR A 33 -7.87 11.98 -0.18
CA TYR A 33 -6.68 12.08 -1.04
C TYR A 33 -6.84 11.44 -2.42
N SER A 34 -7.80 10.54 -2.60
CA SER A 34 -8.18 10.04 -3.92
C SER A 34 -9.29 10.88 -4.59
N GLU A 35 -9.79 11.91 -3.89
CA GLU A 35 -10.92 12.74 -4.35
C GLU A 35 -12.15 11.90 -4.72
N LEU A 36 -12.46 10.92 -3.86
CA LEU A 36 -13.62 10.05 -3.95
C LEU A 36 -14.58 10.32 -2.80
N GLU A 37 -15.85 9.98 -3.01
CA GLU A 37 -16.84 9.96 -1.94
C GLU A 37 -16.65 8.69 -1.07
N LEU A 38 -16.99 8.78 0.22
CA LEU A 38 -16.87 7.63 1.14
C LEU A 38 -17.63 6.38 0.67
N ASN A 39 -18.78 6.57 0.02
CA ASN A 39 -19.61 5.47 -0.48
C ASN A 39 -19.05 4.80 -1.75
N GLN A 40 -17.97 5.31 -2.31
CA GLN A 40 -17.25 4.67 -3.42
C GLN A 40 -16.15 3.71 -2.93
N ILE A 41 -15.82 3.74 -1.63
CA ILE A 41 -14.80 2.93 -1.01
C ILE A 41 -15.44 1.97 -0.02
N ASP A 42 -15.64 0.73 -0.46
CA ASP A 42 -16.10 -0.35 0.43
C ASP A 42 -14.92 -0.91 1.24
N ILE A 43 -15.18 -1.25 2.50
CA ILE A 43 -14.14 -1.72 3.43
C ILE A 43 -14.21 -3.22 3.61
N LEU A 44 -13.09 -3.91 3.41
CA LEU A 44 -12.82 -5.24 3.93
C LEU A 44 -11.86 -5.11 5.11
N ASN A 45 -12.37 -5.11 6.33
CA ASN A 45 -11.53 -5.09 7.52
C ASN A 45 -11.08 -6.50 7.87
N VAL A 46 -9.76 -6.71 7.98
CA VAL A 46 -9.16 -8.02 8.19
C VAL A 46 -9.31 -8.55 9.62
N PHE A 47 -9.55 -7.68 10.60
CA PHE A 47 -9.83 -8.11 11.98
C PHE A 47 -11.26 -8.63 12.13
N ASP A 48 -12.20 -8.08 11.36
CA ASP A 48 -13.60 -8.55 11.34
C ASP A 48 -13.76 -9.79 10.45
N LYS A 49 -12.98 -9.88 9.36
CA LYS A 49 -13.01 -11.00 8.42
C LYS A 49 -11.58 -11.41 8.04
N PRO A 50 -10.91 -12.21 8.88
CA PRO A 50 -9.51 -12.58 8.67
C PRO A 50 -9.27 -13.58 7.54
N ASN A 51 -10.31 -14.25 7.04
CA ASN A 51 -10.21 -15.20 5.94
C ASN A 51 -11.10 -14.75 4.79
N PHE A 52 -10.52 -14.63 3.61
CA PHE A 52 -11.23 -14.21 2.39
C PHE A 52 -10.51 -14.75 1.13
N SER A 53 -11.26 -14.90 0.05
CA SER A 53 -10.71 -15.26 -1.25
C SER A 53 -10.49 -14.01 -2.12
N THR A 54 -9.85 -14.18 -3.26
CA THR A 54 -9.68 -13.12 -4.27
C THR A 54 -10.99 -12.65 -4.87
N ASP A 55 -12.09 -13.41 -4.71
CA ASP A 55 -13.43 -13.04 -5.20
C ASP A 55 -13.97 -11.77 -4.56
N VAL A 56 -13.42 -11.35 -3.41
CA VAL A 56 -13.77 -10.07 -2.80
C VAL A 56 -13.49 -8.87 -3.69
N LEU A 57 -12.62 -9.01 -4.71
CA LEU A 57 -12.34 -7.97 -5.71
C LEU A 57 -13.36 -7.92 -6.86
N ASN A 58 -14.29 -8.89 -6.94
CA ASN A 58 -15.27 -8.89 -8.02
C ASN A 58 -16.17 -7.66 -7.96
N GLY A 59 -16.18 -6.88 -9.05
CA GLY A 59 -17.01 -5.67 -9.18
C GLY A 59 -16.32 -4.37 -8.73
N TYR A 60 -15.09 -4.44 -8.23
CA TYR A 60 -14.27 -3.25 -7.92
C TYR A 60 -13.34 -2.87 -9.06
N ASP A 61 -13.08 -1.58 -9.17
CA ASP A 61 -12.21 -1.00 -10.20
C ASP A 61 -10.76 -0.89 -9.75
N ALA A 62 -10.53 -0.84 -8.43
CA ALA A 62 -9.19 -0.81 -7.83
C ALA A 62 -9.18 -1.39 -6.41
N LEU A 63 -7.98 -1.73 -5.95
CA LEU A 63 -7.67 -2.16 -4.60
C LEU A 63 -6.83 -1.08 -3.90
N TYR A 64 -7.27 -0.63 -2.73
CA TYR A 64 -6.43 0.09 -1.75
C TYR A 64 -6.05 -0.85 -0.62
N VAL A 65 -4.82 -0.75 -0.14
CA VAL A 65 -4.32 -1.53 1.00
C VAL A 65 -3.71 -0.57 2.00
N GLY A 66 -4.30 -0.51 3.19
CA GLY A 66 -3.91 0.42 4.24
C GLY A 66 -2.67 -0.02 5.04
N GLY A 67 -2.31 0.82 6.00
CA GLY A 67 -1.28 0.55 6.99
C GLY A 67 -1.80 -0.29 8.15
N ALA A 68 -0.89 -0.64 9.07
CA ALA A 68 -1.22 -1.27 10.34
C ALA A 68 -0.32 -0.72 11.45
N SER A 69 -0.88 -0.54 12.64
CA SER A 69 -0.14 -0.31 13.89
C SER A 69 -0.22 -1.50 14.84
N GLU A 70 -1.17 -2.39 14.62
CA GLU A 70 -1.52 -3.50 15.49
C GLU A 70 -0.98 -4.85 15.03
N ALA A 71 -0.39 -4.90 13.81
CA ALA A 71 0.05 -6.16 13.21
C ALA A 71 1.50 -6.10 12.75
N ASN A 72 2.14 -7.26 12.74
CA ASN A 72 3.49 -7.47 12.22
C ASN A 72 3.43 -8.46 11.05
N VAL A 73 3.87 -8.02 9.88
CA VAL A 73 3.83 -8.84 8.64
C VAL A 73 4.70 -10.10 8.72
N LEU A 74 5.66 -10.14 9.66
CA LEU A 74 6.53 -11.28 9.90
C LEU A 74 5.94 -12.34 10.83
N GLU A 75 4.70 -12.12 11.32
CA GLU A 75 4.03 -13.01 12.29
C GLU A 75 2.70 -13.57 11.71
N PRO A 76 2.74 -14.30 10.57
CA PRO A 76 1.54 -14.80 9.93
C PRO A 76 0.76 -15.83 10.78
N GLU A 77 1.41 -16.46 11.75
CA GLU A 77 0.77 -17.37 12.70
C GLU A 77 -0.11 -16.63 13.72
N ILE A 78 0.24 -15.37 14.03
CA ILE A 78 -0.55 -14.51 14.92
C ILE A 78 -1.64 -13.78 14.10
N TYR A 79 -1.31 -13.39 12.88
CA TYR A 79 -2.17 -12.61 11.98
C TYR A 79 -2.54 -13.41 10.72
N PRO A 80 -3.52 -14.32 10.81
CA PRO A 80 -3.84 -15.27 9.73
C PRO A 80 -4.29 -14.60 8.43
N PHE A 81 -4.79 -13.37 8.50
CA PHE A 81 -5.17 -12.57 7.32
C PHE A 81 -3.99 -12.22 6.40
N ILE A 82 -2.75 -12.32 6.87
CA ILE A 82 -1.55 -11.97 6.07
C ILE A 82 -1.49 -12.82 4.81
N LYS A 83 -1.72 -14.12 4.93
CA LYS A 83 -1.69 -15.05 3.80
C LYS A 83 -2.70 -14.67 2.71
N ASP A 84 -3.94 -14.39 3.11
CA ASP A 84 -5.01 -14.05 2.18
C ASP A 84 -4.79 -12.65 1.59
N SER A 85 -4.26 -11.70 2.37
CA SER A 85 -3.89 -10.36 1.91
C SER A 85 -2.77 -10.40 0.86
N VAL A 86 -1.72 -11.20 1.08
CA VAL A 86 -0.65 -11.44 0.10
C VAL A 86 -1.22 -12.05 -1.18
N GLY A 87 -2.10 -13.05 -1.04
CA GLY A 87 -2.79 -13.68 -2.19
C GLY A 87 -3.65 -12.69 -2.98
N LEU A 88 -4.37 -11.80 -2.29
CA LEU A 88 -5.21 -10.78 -2.90
C LEU A 88 -4.39 -9.77 -3.72
N ILE A 89 -3.30 -9.25 -3.14
CA ILE A 89 -2.40 -8.29 -3.80
C ILE A 89 -1.73 -8.94 -5.02
N LYS A 90 -1.27 -10.19 -4.88
CA LYS A 90 -0.71 -10.96 -6.00
C LYS A 90 -1.72 -11.10 -7.13
N PHE A 91 -2.94 -11.54 -6.82
CA PHE A 91 -4.03 -11.65 -7.79
C PHE A 91 -4.32 -10.32 -8.49
N ALA A 92 -4.41 -9.21 -7.73
CA ALA A 92 -4.64 -7.89 -8.29
C ALA A 92 -3.54 -7.49 -9.29
N GLY A 93 -2.27 -7.68 -8.93
CA GLY A 93 -1.13 -7.40 -9.80
C GLY A 93 -1.11 -8.26 -11.07
N GLU A 94 -1.31 -9.57 -10.95
CA GLU A 94 -1.37 -10.49 -12.10
C GLU A 94 -2.50 -10.14 -13.07
N ASN A 95 -3.66 -9.74 -12.56
CA ASN A 95 -4.85 -9.38 -13.35
C ASN A 95 -4.92 -7.90 -13.73
N ALA A 96 -3.86 -7.13 -13.50
CA ALA A 96 -3.78 -5.70 -13.82
C ALA A 96 -4.92 -4.87 -13.20
N ILE A 97 -5.36 -5.23 -11.99
CA ILE A 97 -6.29 -4.42 -11.20
C ILE A 97 -5.49 -3.27 -10.58
N PRO A 98 -5.84 -2.00 -10.82
CA PRO A 98 -5.17 -0.86 -10.23
C PRO A 98 -5.07 -1.02 -8.71
N THR A 99 -3.84 -0.93 -8.18
CA THR A 99 -3.59 -1.17 -6.75
C THR A 99 -2.69 -0.09 -6.17
N PHE A 100 -3.13 0.46 -5.04
CA PHE A 100 -2.35 1.33 -4.17
C PHE A 100 -2.18 0.65 -2.82
N ALA A 101 -0.93 0.57 -2.33
CA ALA A 101 -0.63 -0.07 -1.05
C ALA A 101 0.32 0.79 -0.23
N SER A 102 -0.03 1.13 1.03
CA SER A 102 0.78 1.97 1.91
C SER A 102 1.21 1.26 3.18
N CYS A 103 2.42 1.55 3.65
CA CYS A 103 3.01 1.08 4.90
C CYS A 103 2.96 -0.45 5.03
N PHE A 104 2.08 -1.00 5.84
CA PHE A 104 1.87 -2.45 5.94
C PHE A 104 1.48 -3.07 4.58
N GLY A 105 0.68 -2.35 3.79
CA GLY A 105 0.34 -2.74 2.42
C GLY A 105 1.56 -2.85 1.51
N PHE A 106 2.56 -1.98 1.65
CA PHE A 106 3.84 -2.09 0.95
C PHE A 106 4.55 -3.41 1.31
N GLN A 107 4.61 -3.73 2.60
CA GLN A 107 5.26 -4.94 3.10
C GLN A 107 4.56 -6.20 2.57
N LEU A 108 3.22 -6.22 2.58
CA LEU A 108 2.43 -7.29 1.97
C LEU A 108 2.70 -7.42 0.47
N ALA A 109 2.83 -6.29 -0.24
CA ALA A 109 3.10 -6.28 -1.68
C ALA A 109 4.52 -6.80 -1.99
N VAL A 110 5.53 -6.47 -1.17
CA VAL A 110 6.88 -7.05 -1.28
C VAL A 110 6.81 -8.58 -1.18
N LEU A 111 6.09 -9.10 -0.17
CA LEU A 111 5.92 -10.55 0.01
C LEU A 111 5.13 -11.20 -1.14
N ALA A 112 4.10 -10.50 -1.67
CA ALA A 112 3.27 -11.01 -2.76
C ALA A 112 4.07 -11.29 -4.04
N PHE A 113 5.16 -10.56 -4.24
CA PHE A 113 6.05 -10.72 -5.40
C PHE A 113 7.39 -11.36 -5.07
N ASN A 114 7.44 -12.16 -3.99
CA ASN A 114 8.58 -12.97 -3.53
C ASN A 114 9.79 -12.15 -3.04
N GLY A 115 9.57 -10.92 -2.59
CA GLY A 115 10.57 -10.14 -1.87
C GLY A 115 10.66 -10.54 -0.41
N VAL A 116 11.60 -9.93 0.31
CA VAL A 116 11.89 -10.22 1.72
C VAL A 116 11.67 -8.96 2.55
N ILE A 117 10.97 -9.13 3.66
CA ILE A 117 10.82 -8.11 4.70
C ILE A 117 11.73 -8.47 5.87
N LYS A 118 12.41 -7.46 6.39
CA LYS A 118 13.28 -7.53 7.57
C LYS A 118 12.72 -6.64 8.68
N SER A 119 13.18 -6.84 9.91
CA SER A 119 12.84 -6.00 11.05
C SER A 119 14.08 -5.37 11.67
N LYS A 120 13.94 -4.16 12.21
CA LYS A 120 14.94 -3.49 13.03
C LYS A 120 14.40 -3.26 14.44
N ASP A 121 15.21 -3.56 15.44
CA ASP A 121 14.87 -3.31 16.83
C ASP A 121 15.16 -1.85 17.25
N ALA A 122 16.07 -1.18 16.53
CA ALA A 122 16.47 0.21 16.75
C ALA A 122 16.73 0.93 15.42
N ASP A 123 16.81 2.26 15.46
CA ASP A 123 17.09 3.13 14.31
C ASP A 123 16.10 2.97 13.14
N TYR A 124 14.82 2.71 13.45
CA TYR A 124 13.77 2.69 12.47
C TYR A 124 13.29 4.11 12.12
N GLU A 125 12.77 4.27 10.93
CA GLU A 125 12.30 5.57 10.45
C GLU A 125 10.95 5.94 11.07
N MET A 126 10.90 7.10 11.74
CA MET A 126 9.69 7.64 12.36
C MET A 126 9.59 9.15 12.15
N GLY A 127 8.44 9.59 11.66
CA GLY A 127 8.11 11.01 11.47
C GLY A 127 8.22 11.47 10.01
N SER A 128 8.48 12.75 9.82
CA SER A 128 8.66 13.33 8.49
C SER A 128 10.11 13.15 8.04
N ILE A 129 10.34 12.26 7.09
CA ILE A 129 11.66 11.89 6.61
C ILE A 129 11.92 12.31 5.16
N PRO A 130 13.17 12.62 4.78
CA PRO A 130 13.52 12.97 3.41
C PRO A 130 13.60 11.71 2.53
N ILE A 131 12.74 11.64 1.53
CA ILE A 131 12.70 10.56 0.54
C ILE A 131 13.45 10.98 -0.72
N LYS A 132 14.26 10.10 -1.27
CA LYS A 132 14.93 10.24 -2.58
C LYS A 132 14.17 9.46 -3.64
N THR A 133 14.14 9.98 -4.86
CA THR A 133 13.54 9.29 -6.02
C THR A 133 14.63 8.73 -6.94
N THR A 134 14.29 7.65 -7.65
CA THR A 134 15.13 7.08 -8.70
C THR A 134 14.89 7.77 -10.05
N ASN A 135 15.71 7.47 -11.05
CA ASN A 135 15.47 7.94 -12.42
C ASN A 135 14.17 7.37 -13.00
N LEU A 136 13.74 6.18 -12.60
CA LEU A 136 12.50 5.58 -13.05
C LEU A 136 11.27 6.37 -12.57
N ALA A 137 11.34 6.99 -11.40
CA ALA A 137 10.27 7.86 -10.90
C ALA A 137 9.99 9.07 -11.82
N ASN A 138 10.99 9.56 -12.56
CA ASN A 138 10.81 10.71 -13.47
C ASN A 138 9.87 10.40 -14.65
N ILE A 139 9.77 9.14 -15.02
CA ILE A 139 8.93 8.67 -16.15
C ILE A 139 7.70 7.90 -15.69
N ASP A 140 7.60 7.61 -14.41
CA ASP A 140 6.45 6.93 -13.81
C ASP A 140 5.24 7.85 -13.74
N PRO A 141 4.04 7.41 -14.15
CA PRO A 141 2.85 8.26 -14.19
C PRO A 141 2.40 8.77 -12.83
N VAL A 142 2.65 8.04 -11.73
CA VAL A 142 2.26 8.42 -10.37
C VAL A 142 3.26 9.42 -9.76
N PHE A 143 4.55 9.26 -10.07
CA PHE A 143 5.61 10.15 -9.60
C PHE A 143 5.87 11.36 -10.52
N LYS A 144 5.22 11.41 -11.69
CA LYS A 144 5.42 12.49 -12.65
C LYS A 144 5.16 13.85 -12.03
N GLY A 145 6.17 14.72 -12.03
CA GLY A 145 6.09 16.06 -11.44
C GLY A 145 6.50 16.15 -9.97
N VAL A 146 6.75 15.02 -9.33
CA VAL A 146 7.35 14.99 -7.99
C VAL A 146 8.82 15.42 -8.12
N LYS A 147 9.23 16.43 -7.33
CA LYS A 147 10.63 16.88 -7.31
C LYS A 147 11.52 15.75 -6.80
N SER A 148 12.74 15.71 -7.33
CA SER A 148 13.79 14.82 -6.83
C SER A 148 14.07 15.12 -5.35
N GLY A 149 13.51 14.28 -4.49
CA GLY A 149 13.54 14.45 -3.03
C GLY A 149 12.33 15.25 -2.51
N PHE A 150 11.61 14.64 -1.58
CA PHE A 150 10.47 15.22 -0.87
C PHE A 150 10.43 14.69 0.57
N TYR A 151 9.63 15.30 1.42
CA TYR A 151 9.39 14.79 2.78
C TYR A 151 8.08 14.02 2.80
N ALA A 152 8.09 12.85 3.47
CA ALA A 152 6.90 12.02 3.69
C ALA A 152 6.81 11.55 5.13
N LEU A 153 5.59 11.29 5.59
CA LEU A 153 5.33 10.63 6.87
C LEU A 153 5.67 9.15 6.75
N SER A 154 6.49 8.66 7.65
CA SER A 154 6.87 7.26 7.74
C SER A 154 6.95 6.81 9.19
N VAL A 155 6.38 5.64 9.50
CA VAL A 155 6.50 5.00 10.82
C VAL A 155 6.49 3.50 10.59
N HIS A 156 7.67 2.86 10.63
CA HIS A 156 7.77 1.42 10.43
C HIS A 156 9.05 0.84 11.03
N GLN A 157 8.96 -0.36 11.56
CA GLN A 157 10.08 -1.20 12.01
C GLN A 157 10.48 -2.23 10.95
N GLN A 158 9.48 -2.73 10.22
CA GLN A 158 9.68 -3.66 9.12
C GLN A 158 10.01 -2.89 7.84
N TYR A 159 10.94 -3.42 7.04
CA TYR A 159 11.46 -2.76 5.85
C TYR A 159 11.94 -3.76 4.80
N ALA A 160 12.07 -3.30 3.57
CA ALA A 160 12.78 -3.99 2.49
C ALA A 160 14.06 -3.21 2.15
N ASP A 161 15.15 -3.92 1.91
CA ASP A 161 16.43 -3.36 1.43
C ASP A 161 16.81 -3.87 0.04
N ASP A 162 16.04 -4.82 -0.49
CA ASP A 162 16.17 -5.34 -1.85
C ASP A 162 14.80 -5.65 -2.44
N LEU A 163 14.67 -5.62 -3.76
CA LEU A 163 13.46 -5.94 -4.50
C LEU A 163 13.73 -7.00 -5.56
N PRO A 164 12.77 -7.92 -5.79
CA PRO A 164 12.77 -8.79 -6.95
C PRO A 164 12.83 -8.02 -8.27
N GLU A 165 13.39 -8.65 -9.32
CA GLU A 165 13.62 -8.03 -10.64
C GLU A 165 12.35 -7.48 -11.31
N ASN A 166 11.18 -8.02 -10.98
CA ASN A 166 9.90 -7.57 -11.53
C ASN A 166 9.31 -6.34 -10.82
N LEU A 167 9.99 -5.79 -9.82
CA LEU A 167 9.60 -4.59 -9.10
C LEU A 167 10.56 -3.43 -9.43
N ASP A 168 10.02 -2.37 -9.99
CA ASP A 168 10.77 -1.17 -10.36
C ASP A 168 10.83 -0.20 -9.17
N LEU A 169 12.01 0.00 -8.60
CA LEU A 169 12.22 0.93 -7.48
C LEU A 169 11.99 2.37 -7.92
N LEU A 170 11.13 3.08 -7.19
CA LEU A 170 10.79 4.49 -7.46
C LEU A 170 11.34 5.45 -6.39
N ALA A 171 11.31 5.05 -5.12
CA ALA A 171 11.77 5.90 -4.02
C ALA A 171 12.49 5.11 -2.93
N TYR A 172 13.42 5.76 -2.23
CA TYR A 172 14.26 5.15 -1.20
C TYR A 172 14.82 6.18 -0.23
N THR A 173 15.34 5.69 0.91
CA THR A 173 16.24 6.43 1.83
C THR A 173 17.61 5.74 1.86
N GLN A 174 18.46 6.16 2.76
CA GLN A 174 19.72 5.44 3.04
C GLN A 174 19.49 4.15 3.83
N GLN A 175 18.32 4.03 4.46
CA GLN A 175 18.01 2.93 5.37
C GLN A 175 17.23 1.80 4.70
N CYS A 176 16.33 2.14 3.76
CA CYS A 176 15.45 1.16 3.12
C CYS A 176 14.78 1.69 1.84
N LEU A 177 14.05 0.80 1.19
CA LEU A 177 13.26 1.08 0.01
C LEU A 177 11.88 1.62 0.40
N HIS A 178 11.42 2.65 -0.30
CA HIS A 178 10.22 3.39 0.09
C HIS A 178 9.09 3.35 -0.92
N SER A 179 9.34 3.07 -2.18
CA SER A 179 8.27 2.89 -3.16
C SER A 179 8.76 2.07 -4.35
N PHE A 180 7.86 1.23 -4.83
CA PHE A 180 8.07 0.50 -6.09
C PHE A 180 6.77 0.42 -6.90
N LYS A 181 6.93 0.06 -8.17
CA LYS A 181 5.87 -0.31 -9.08
C LYS A 181 6.08 -1.75 -9.55
N LEU A 182 5.02 -2.52 -9.66
CA LEU A 182 5.08 -3.80 -10.39
C LEU A 182 5.23 -3.50 -11.88
N ARG A 183 6.32 -4.01 -12.49
CA ARG A 183 6.66 -3.73 -13.89
C ARG A 183 5.50 -4.08 -14.82
N ASP A 184 5.17 -3.14 -15.72
CA ASP A 184 4.10 -3.26 -16.71
C ASP A 184 2.69 -3.48 -16.14
N LYS A 185 2.51 -3.25 -14.83
CA LYS A 185 1.22 -3.39 -14.15
C LYS A 185 0.85 -2.13 -13.36
N PRO A 186 -0.44 -1.86 -13.15
CA PRO A 186 -0.91 -0.69 -12.43
C PRO A 186 -0.93 -0.94 -10.90
N LEU A 187 0.19 -1.36 -10.33
CA LEU A 187 0.34 -1.56 -8.90
C LEU A 187 1.52 -0.74 -8.37
N TRP A 188 1.23 0.14 -7.43
CA TRP A 188 2.22 0.96 -6.72
C TRP A 188 2.14 0.71 -5.22
N ALA A 189 3.30 0.60 -4.59
CA ALA A 189 3.42 0.43 -3.15
C ALA A 189 4.36 1.48 -2.54
N PHE A 190 4.00 1.96 -1.34
CA PHE A 190 4.67 3.04 -0.62
C PHE A 190 4.89 2.63 0.83
N GLN A 191 6.13 2.63 1.31
CA GLN A 191 6.42 2.38 2.74
C GLN A 191 6.02 3.59 3.59
N PHE A 192 6.10 4.80 3.06
CA PHE A 192 5.54 6.01 3.65
C PHE A 192 4.02 6.11 3.39
N HIS A 193 3.37 7.10 3.97
CA HIS A 193 1.93 7.33 3.88
C HIS A 193 1.60 8.52 2.97
N PRO A 194 1.35 8.31 1.65
CA PRO A 194 0.89 9.39 0.76
C PRO A 194 -0.53 9.84 1.06
N GLU A 195 -1.33 9.00 1.72
CA GLU A 195 -2.72 9.22 2.10
C GLU A 195 -2.89 9.97 3.42
N VAL A 196 -1.79 10.43 4.05
CA VAL A 196 -1.83 11.14 5.33
C VAL A 196 -1.10 12.48 5.22
N ASP A 197 -1.71 13.56 5.74
CA ASP A 197 -1.06 14.85 5.88
C ASP A 197 -0.64 15.15 7.34
N ARG A 198 -0.01 16.29 7.53
CA ARG A 198 0.22 16.85 8.86
C ARG A 198 -1.10 17.47 9.34
N ALA A 199 -1.82 16.75 10.19
CA ALA A 199 -2.93 17.35 10.94
C ALA A 199 -2.42 18.32 12.02
#